data_dfff77aae1541cfd681afd9d447588c4
#
_entry.id   dfff77aae1541cfd681afd9d447588c4
#
_cell.length_a   1.000
_cell.length_b   1.000
_cell.length_c   1.000
_cell.angle_alpha   90.00
_cell.angle_beta   90.00
_cell.angle_gamma   90.00
#
_symmetry.space_group_name_H-M   'P 1'
#
loop_
_entity.id
_entity.type
_entity.pdbx_description
1 polymer ?
#
loop_
_entity_poly.entity_id
_entity_poly.type
_entity_poly.pdbx_seq_one_letter_code
_entity_poly.pdbx_strand_id
1 'polypeptide(L)'
;HKPLQDESGALSLPGVPIVHPGIGGYPFDGICGAVVAWKLAWMCARLAAGDEHGRLPSHLRSLLADLTSLAAIGTIADVVPLEEENRMIAAWGLRHIAQCRIPGVEALLRVANLDNKRQLTAMEVGFRLGPRLNAVGRLGKADAAVELLCTSDRNRAESLAVALDEVNRERQELTKRMAQEAEAMALANGFDQDDRR
;
A
#
# COMPACT_ATOMS: atom_id res chain seq x y z
N HIS A 1 -10.73 -6.79 -3.55
CA HIS A 1 -12.06 -6.65 -4.18
C HIS A 1 -12.93 -7.84 -3.80
N LYS A 2 -14.22 -7.61 -3.55
CA LYS A 2 -15.17 -8.70 -3.36
C LYS A 2 -15.31 -9.48 -4.68
N PRO A 3 -15.36 -10.82 -4.64
CA PRO A 3 -15.64 -11.61 -5.83
C PRO A 3 -16.98 -11.21 -6.44
N LEU A 4 -17.07 -11.18 -7.76
CA LEU A 4 -18.34 -10.95 -8.45
C LEU A 4 -19.26 -12.17 -8.21
N GLN A 5 -20.47 -11.89 -7.81
CA GLN A 5 -21.54 -12.89 -7.70
C GLN A 5 -22.52 -12.68 -8.86
N ASP A 6 -23.01 -13.78 -9.42
CA ASP A 6 -24.10 -13.74 -10.38
C ASP A 6 -25.46 -13.52 -9.67
N GLU A 7 -26.54 -13.46 -10.42
CA GLU A 7 -27.91 -13.26 -9.89
C GLU A 7 -28.37 -14.37 -8.94
N SER A 8 -27.73 -15.54 -8.97
CA SER A 8 -28.00 -16.66 -8.06
C SER A 8 -27.15 -16.63 -6.79
N GLY A 9 -26.20 -15.67 -6.69
CA GLY A 9 -25.23 -15.59 -5.60
C GLY A 9 -24.00 -16.49 -5.79
N ALA A 10 -23.90 -17.19 -6.92
CA ALA A 10 -22.72 -17.99 -7.23
C ALA A 10 -21.56 -17.10 -7.66
N LEU A 11 -20.32 -17.49 -7.26
CA LEU A 11 -19.13 -16.74 -7.60
C LEU A 11 -18.82 -16.85 -9.10
N SER A 12 -18.80 -15.71 -9.79
CA SER A 12 -18.32 -15.63 -11.17
C SER A 12 -16.80 -15.50 -11.14
N LEU A 13 -16.09 -16.62 -11.35
CA LEU A 13 -14.63 -16.68 -11.32
C LEU A 13 -14.08 -16.86 -12.74
N PRO A 14 -13.00 -16.15 -13.11
CA PRO A 14 -12.30 -16.41 -14.37
C PRO A 14 -11.69 -17.82 -14.35
N GLY A 15 -11.46 -18.42 -15.51
CA GLY A 15 -10.87 -19.75 -15.67
C GLY A 15 -9.38 -19.85 -15.35
N VAL A 16 -8.89 -19.01 -14.41
CA VAL A 16 -7.49 -18.97 -13.93
C VAL A 16 -7.44 -19.22 -12.43
N PRO A 17 -6.32 -19.73 -11.89
CA PRO A 17 -6.15 -19.87 -10.45
C PRO A 17 -6.32 -18.54 -9.72
N ILE A 18 -7.14 -18.53 -8.67
CA ILE A 18 -7.41 -17.36 -7.85
C ILE A 18 -6.95 -17.60 -6.43
N VAL A 19 -6.15 -16.67 -5.90
CA VAL A 19 -5.77 -16.64 -4.48
C VAL A 19 -6.52 -15.49 -3.82
N HIS A 20 -7.51 -15.83 -3.00
CA HIS A 20 -8.35 -14.84 -2.31
C HIS A 20 -8.79 -15.39 -0.94
N PRO A 21 -8.61 -14.65 0.17
CA PRO A 21 -8.89 -15.15 1.51
C PRO A 21 -10.36 -15.54 1.71
N GLY A 22 -11.30 -14.77 1.18
CA GLY A 22 -12.74 -15.03 1.31
C GLY A 22 -13.28 -16.17 0.43
N ILE A 23 -12.47 -16.77 -0.47
CA ILE A 23 -12.91 -17.88 -1.33
C ILE A 23 -12.36 -19.22 -0.81
N GLY A 24 -11.13 -19.22 -0.30
CA GLY A 24 -10.40 -20.44 0.06
C GLY A 24 -10.60 -20.91 1.50
N GLY A 25 -11.53 -20.34 2.26
CA GLY A 25 -11.71 -20.68 3.67
C GLY A 25 -10.52 -20.27 4.56
N TYR A 26 -9.81 -19.22 4.18
CA TYR A 26 -8.71 -18.69 4.97
C TYR A 26 -9.26 -18.15 6.31
N PRO A 27 -8.62 -18.44 7.46
CA PRO A 27 -9.19 -18.11 8.78
C PRO A 27 -9.42 -16.61 9.03
N PHE A 28 -8.67 -15.76 8.35
CA PHE A 28 -8.76 -14.29 8.47
C PHE A 28 -8.90 -13.66 7.08
N ASP A 29 -10.09 -13.20 6.75
CA ASP A 29 -10.43 -12.61 5.45
C ASP A 29 -10.11 -11.10 5.35
N GLY A 30 -9.75 -10.45 6.46
CA GLY A 30 -9.44 -9.03 6.56
C GLY A 30 -8.09 -8.59 5.99
N ILE A 31 -7.39 -9.43 5.21
CA ILE A 31 -6.10 -9.09 4.60
C ILE A 31 -6.25 -8.30 3.31
N CYS A 32 -5.37 -7.33 3.07
CA CYS A 32 -5.32 -6.58 1.82
C CYS A 32 -4.61 -7.35 0.69
N GLY A 33 -4.80 -6.89 -0.56
CA GLY A 33 -4.16 -7.50 -1.73
C GLY A 33 -2.64 -7.58 -1.65
N ALA A 34 -1.98 -6.60 -1.02
CA ALA A 34 -0.53 -6.60 -0.83
C ALA A 34 -0.06 -7.76 0.07
N VAL A 35 -0.84 -8.10 1.12
CA VAL A 35 -0.55 -9.25 1.98
C VAL A 35 -0.78 -10.56 1.25
N VAL A 36 -1.84 -10.66 0.44
CA VAL A 36 -2.07 -11.85 -0.41
C VAL A 36 -0.90 -12.08 -1.35
N ALA A 37 -0.42 -11.04 -2.04
CA ALA A 37 0.74 -11.12 -2.92
C ALA A 37 2.03 -11.50 -2.16
N TRP A 38 2.22 -10.96 -0.95
CA TRP A 38 3.35 -11.31 -0.09
C TRP A 38 3.33 -12.77 0.33
N LYS A 39 2.16 -13.31 0.68
CA LYS A 39 1.99 -14.74 1.02
C LYS A 39 2.32 -15.62 -0.17
N LEU A 40 1.88 -15.25 -1.37
CA LEU A 40 2.23 -15.96 -2.59
C LEU A 40 3.75 -15.94 -2.83
N ALA A 41 4.39 -14.78 -2.69
CA ALA A 41 5.84 -14.66 -2.82
C ALA A 41 6.58 -15.53 -1.77
N TRP A 42 6.07 -15.58 -0.55
CA TRP A 42 6.62 -16.46 0.49
C TRP A 42 6.51 -17.95 0.11
N MET A 43 5.36 -18.39 -0.40
CA MET A 43 5.20 -19.76 -0.87
C MET A 43 6.13 -20.08 -2.04
N CYS A 44 6.25 -19.17 -3.02
CA CYS A 44 7.20 -19.31 -4.13
C CYS A 44 8.65 -19.43 -3.63
N ALA A 45 9.04 -18.63 -2.64
CA ALA A 45 10.38 -18.72 -2.04
C ALA A 45 10.63 -20.06 -1.34
N ARG A 46 9.61 -20.62 -0.68
CA ARG A 46 9.68 -21.97 -0.08
C ARG A 46 9.87 -23.06 -1.12
N LEU A 47 9.07 -23.02 -2.18
CA LEU A 47 9.17 -23.98 -3.28
C LEU A 47 10.54 -23.88 -3.99
N ALA A 48 11.03 -22.67 -4.24
CA ALA A 48 12.33 -22.45 -4.85
C ALA A 48 13.51 -22.93 -3.97
N ALA A 49 13.34 -22.91 -2.65
CA ALA A 49 14.34 -23.44 -1.71
C ALA A 49 14.34 -24.98 -1.65
N GLY A 50 13.32 -25.65 -2.20
CA GLY A 50 13.20 -27.11 -2.14
C GLY A 50 12.94 -27.67 -0.75
N ASP A 51 12.60 -26.83 0.21
CA ASP A 51 12.34 -27.21 1.60
C ASP A 51 11.15 -26.41 2.16
N GLU A 52 10.00 -27.07 2.25
CA GLU A 52 8.76 -26.43 2.70
C GLU A 52 8.78 -26.03 4.18
N HIS A 53 9.60 -26.69 4.99
CA HIS A 53 9.61 -26.51 6.46
C HIS A 53 10.94 -26.01 7.00
N GLY A 54 12.02 -26.06 6.21
CA GLY A 54 13.35 -25.67 6.62
C GLY A 54 13.61 -24.17 6.64
N ARG A 55 14.82 -23.81 6.98
CA ARG A 55 15.25 -22.43 7.02
C ARG A 55 15.57 -21.92 5.61
N LEU A 56 14.86 -20.89 5.16
CA LEU A 56 15.11 -20.25 3.87
C LEU A 56 16.56 -19.74 3.75
N PRO A 57 17.18 -19.82 2.56
CA PRO A 57 18.45 -19.17 2.26
C PRO A 57 18.44 -17.67 2.60
N SER A 58 19.63 -17.14 2.93
CA SER A 58 19.73 -15.73 3.40
C SER A 58 19.19 -14.71 2.40
N HIS A 59 19.44 -14.90 1.11
CA HIS A 59 18.98 -14.01 0.05
C HIS A 59 17.45 -13.98 -0.06
N LEU A 60 16.77 -15.14 0.05
CA LEU A 60 15.30 -15.21 0.04
C LEU A 60 14.69 -14.61 1.30
N ARG A 61 15.33 -14.81 2.46
CA ARG A 61 14.90 -14.16 3.72
C ARG A 61 14.99 -12.63 3.62
N SER A 62 16.08 -12.14 3.04
CA SER A 62 16.27 -10.70 2.84
C SER A 62 15.23 -10.12 1.88
N LEU A 63 14.95 -10.82 0.77
CA LEU A 63 13.89 -10.42 -0.16
C LEU A 63 12.52 -10.38 0.54
N LEU A 64 12.17 -11.42 1.27
CA LEU A 64 10.89 -11.46 2.00
C LEU A 64 10.78 -10.37 3.06
N ALA A 65 11.89 -9.99 3.71
CA ALA A 65 11.92 -8.88 4.63
C ALA A 65 11.60 -7.55 3.93
N ASP A 66 12.20 -7.28 2.78
CA ASP A 66 11.90 -6.10 1.98
C ASP A 66 10.44 -6.12 1.50
N LEU A 67 9.93 -7.27 1.02
CA LEU A 67 8.54 -7.44 0.61
C LEU A 67 7.54 -7.30 1.78
N THR A 68 7.94 -7.69 3.01
CA THR A 68 7.09 -7.47 4.20
C THR A 68 6.92 -5.97 4.48
N SER A 69 7.93 -5.15 4.18
CA SER A 69 7.81 -3.69 4.28
C SER A 69 6.76 -3.15 3.30
N LEU A 70 6.72 -3.67 2.06
CA LEU A 70 5.67 -3.32 1.09
C LEU A 70 4.28 -3.79 1.53
N ALA A 71 4.18 -5.02 2.06
CA ALA A 71 2.92 -5.56 2.60
C ALA A 71 2.39 -4.68 3.75
N ALA A 72 3.27 -4.19 4.63
CA ALA A 72 2.90 -3.28 5.71
C ALA A 72 2.43 -1.91 5.19
N ILE A 73 3.08 -1.35 4.16
CA ILE A 73 2.62 -0.11 3.52
C ILE A 73 1.21 -0.32 2.95
N GLY A 74 0.97 -1.43 2.24
CA GLY A 74 -0.33 -1.77 1.69
C GLY A 74 -1.40 -1.97 2.77
N THR A 75 -1.09 -2.69 3.84
CA THR A 75 -1.99 -2.93 4.98
C THR A 75 -2.46 -1.63 5.61
N ILE A 76 -1.53 -0.70 5.84
CA ILE A 76 -1.84 0.58 6.48
C ILE A 76 -2.56 1.52 5.52
N ALA A 77 -2.14 1.58 4.25
CA ALA A 77 -2.73 2.47 3.25
C ALA A 77 -4.15 2.05 2.83
N ASP A 78 -4.46 0.75 2.88
CA ASP A 78 -5.78 0.19 2.56
C ASP A 78 -6.75 0.24 3.77
N VAL A 79 -6.25 0.69 4.93
CA VAL A 79 -7.05 0.88 6.17
C VAL A 79 -7.78 -0.41 6.59
N VAL A 80 -7.18 -1.57 6.36
CA VAL A 80 -7.73 -2.84 6.83
C VAL A 80 -7.58 -2.98 8.35
N PRO A 81 -8.41 -3.79 9.04
CA PRO A 81 -8.29 -4.00 10.47
C PRO A 81 -6.88 -4.45 10.89
N LEU A 82 -6.27 -3.76 11.86
CA LEU A 82 -4.95 -4.13 12.39
C LEU A 82 -5.09 -5.20 13.49
N GLU A 83 -5.67 -6.31 13.10
CA GLU A 83 -5.89 -7.49 13.93
C GLU A 83 -5.08 -8.66 13.37
N GLU A 84 -4.97 -9.72 14.14
CA GLU A 84 -4.33 -10.98 13.74
C GLU A 84 -2.99 -10.73 13.00
N GLU A 85 -2.82 -11.30 11.82
CA GLU A 85 -1.59 -11.18 11.03
C GLU A 85 -1.35 -9.77 10.46
N ASN A 86 -2.40 -8.99 10.18
CA ASN A 86 -2.24 -7.60 9.75
C ASN A 86 -1.50 -6.78 10.81
N ARG A 87 -1.80 -7.00 12.09
CA ARG A 87 -1.12 -6.35 13.21
C ARG A 87 0.36 -6.73 13.25
N MET A 88 0.68 -7.99 13.03
CA MET A 88 2.05 -8.47 13.02
C MET A 88 2.84 -7.89 11.85
N ILE A 89 2.26 -7.90 10.64
CA ILE A 89 2.87 -7.37 9.42
C ILE A 89 3.10 -5.85 9.56
N ALA A 90 2.08 -5.10 10.01
CA ALA A 90 2.20 -3.66 10.20
C ALA A 90 3.26 -3.32 11.27
N ALA A 91 3.22 -3.98 12.43
CA ALA A 91 4.18 -3.73 13.52
C ALA A 91 5.62 -4.05 13.11
N TRP A 92 5.82 -5.13 12.36
CA TRP A 92 7.15 -5.49 11.84
C TRP A 92 7.61 -4.49 10.77
N GLY A 93 6.75 -4.21 9.79
CA GLY A 93 7.07 -3.31 8.68
C GLY A 93 7.42 -1.90 9.14
N LEU A 94 6.66 -1.30 10.05
CA LEU A 94 6.93 0.03 10.60
C LEU A 94 8.35 0.16 11.19
N ARG A 95 8.92 -0.93 11.70
CA ARG A 95 10.30 -0.97 12.21
C ARG A 95 11.34 -1.11 11.10
N HIS A 96 10.97 -1.72 9.97
CA HIS A 96 11.92 -2.15 8.94
C HIS A 96 11.82 -1.38 7.61
N ILE A 97 10.73 -0.64 7.36
CA ILE A 97 10.56 0.17 6.14
C ILE A 97 11.76 1.10 5.91
N ALA A 98 12.29 1.72 6.97
CA ALA A 98 13.45 2.61 6.89
C ALA A 98 14.75 1.90 6.46
N GLN A 99 14.81 0.57 6.55
CA GLN A 99 15.94 -0.26 6.14
C GLN A 99 15.65 -1.10 4.89
N CYS A 100 14.49 -0.89 4.27
CA CYS A 100 14.10 -1.57 3.05
C CYS A 100 15.07 -1.19 1.91
N ARG A 101 15.58 -2.20 1.19
CA ARG A 101 16.60 -2.03 0.15
C ARG A 101 16.02 -1.89 -1.25
N ILE A 102 14.69 -1.82 -1.38
CA ILE A 102 14.02 -1.54 -2.65
C ILE A 102 14.27 -0.08 -3.01
N PRO A 103 14.94 0.24 -4.13
CA PRO A 103 15.28 1.61 -4.49
C PRO A 103 14.09 2.56 -4.51
N GLY A 104 12.93 2.07 -4.96
CA GLY A 104 11.69 2.84 -4.98
C GLY A 104 11.19 3.22 -3.59
N VAL A 105 11.35 2.36 -2.58
CA VAL A 105 10.98 2.66 -1.20
C VAL A 105 11.95 3.69 -0.62
N GLU A 106 13.26 3.54 -0.86
CA GLU A 106 14.27 4.52 -0.44
C GLU A 106 13.98 5.91 -1.03
N ALA A 107 13.68 5.98 -2.32
CA ALA A 107 13.34 7.24 -3.00
C ALA A 107 12.04 7.85 -2.47
N LEU A 108 11.02 7.02 -2.23
CA LEU A 108 9.74 7.46 -1.66
C LEU A 108 9.90 8.04 -0.25
N LEU A 109 10.76 7.43 0.59
CA LEU A 109 11.08 7.94 1.92
C LEU A 109 11.75 9.33 1.83
N ARG A 110 12.67 9.53 0.88
CA ARG A 110 13.34 10.82 0.67
C ARG A 110 12.37 11.93 0.29
N VAL A 111 11.54 11.75 -0.74
CA VAL A 111 10.56 12.77 -1.15
C VAL A 111 9.48 13.02 -0.08
N ALA A 112 9.25 12.03 0.80
CA ALA A 112 8.39 12.19 1.96
C ALA A 112 9.09 12.81 3.17
N ASN A 113 10.39 13.12 3.13
CA ASN A 113 11.24 13.58 4.24
C ASN A 113 11.17 12.64 5.45
N LEU A 114 11.26 11.33 5.21
CA LEU A 114 11.22 10.26 6.21
C LEU A 114 12.51 9.44 6.26
N ASP A 115 13.49 9.72 5.40
CA ASP A 115 14.76 9.02 5.25
C ASP A 115 15.67 9.10 6.47
N ASN A 116 15.52 10.14 7.32
CA ASN A 116 16.27 10.29 8.57
C ASN A 116 15.69 9.47 9.74
N LYS A 117 14.58 8.75 9.55
CA LYS A 117 13.92 7.99 10.60
C LYS A 117 14.42 6.56 10.65
N ARG A 118 14.60 6.05 11.87
CA ARG A 118 14.92 4.63 12.10
C ARG A 118 13.68 3.73 12.10
N GLN A 119 12.53 4.30 12.41
CA GLN A 119 11.24 3.63 12.49
C GLN A 119 10.13 4.61 12.09
N LEU A 120 9.15 4.13 11.36
CA LEU A 120 7.99 4.90 10.94
C LEU A 120 6.79 4.63 11.85
N THR A 121 5.86 5.58 11.85
CA THR A 121 4.54 5.42 12.46
C THR A 121 3.50 5.07 11.39
N ALA A 122 2.36 4.49 11.81
CA ALA A 122 1.25 4.23 10.90
C ALA A 122 0.70 5.53 10.25
N MET A 123 0.70 6.64 10.99
CA MET A 123 0.34 7.96 10.47
C MET A 123 1.25 8.39 9.30
N GLU A 124 2.56 8.20 9.42
CA GLU A 124 3.51 8.57 8.37
C GLU A 124 3.33 7.70 7.13
N VAL A 125 3.10 6.41 7.30
CA VAL A 125 2.79 5.52 6.17
C VAL A 125 1.45 5.91 5.53
N GLY A 126 0.39 6.04 6.31
CA GLY A 126 -0.97 6.30 5.82
C GLY A 126 -1.14 7.69 5.20
N PHE A 127 -0.47 8.73 5.74
CA PHE A 127 -0.67 10.11 5.29
C PHE A 127 0.49 10.69 4.47
N ARG A 128 1.67 10.03 4.46
CA ARG A 128 2.81 10.53 3.68
C ARG A 128 3.26 9.57 2.58
N LEU A 129 3.31 8.25 2.79
CA LEU A 129 3.70 7.29 1.75
C LEU A 129 2.51 6.86 0.89
N GLY A 130 1.44 6.38 1.51
CA GLY A 130 0.24 5.89 0.82
C GLY A 130 -0.34 6.87 -0.19
N PRO A 131 -0.57 8.16 0.16
CA PRO A 131 -1.12 9.13 -0.76
C PRO A 131 -0.27 9.38 -2.02
N ARG A 132 1.05 9.27 -1.94
CA ARG A 132 1.95 9.40 -3.10
C ARG A 132 1.80 8.22 -4.06
N LEU A 133 1.71 7.01 -3.52
CA LEU A 133 1.46 5.81 -4.33
C LEU A 133 0.06 5.81 -4.95
N ASN A 134 -0.95 6.31 -4.22
CA ASN A 134 -2.33 6.34 -4.67
C ASN A 134 -2.67 7.54 -5.59
N ALA A 135 -1.85 8.60 -5.62
CA ALA A 135 -2.12 9.80 -6.41
C ALA A 135 -2.24 9.49 -7.90
N VAL A 136 -1.42 8.58 -8.41
CA VAL A 136 -1.39 8.20 -9.83
C VAL A 136 -2.56 7.33 -10.28
N GLY A 137 -3.18 6.57 -9.40
CA GLY A 137 -4.34 5.73 -9.73
C GLY A 137 -5.56 6.55 -10.19
N ARG A 138 -5.65 7.82 -9.77
CA ARG A 138 -6.74 8.75 -10.13
C ARG A 138 -6.52 9.48 -11.46
N LEU A 139 -5.29 9.48 -12.00
CA LEU A 139 -4.90 10.15 -13.24
C LEU A 139 -4.56 9.19 -14.38
N GLY A 140 -4.91 7.89 -14.23
CA GLY A 140 -4.67 6.87 -15.26
C GLY A 140 -3.20 6.47 -15.45
N LYS A 141 -2.33 6.74 -14.50
CA LYS A 141 -0.88 6.45 -14.54
C LYS A 141 -0.43 5.49 -13.43
N ALA A 142 -1.25 4.49 -13.07
CA ALA A 142 -0.89 3.49 -12.05
C ALA A 142 0.46 2.80 -12.32
N ASP A 143 0.86 2.73 -13.57
CA ASP A 143 2.11 2.11 -14.02
C ASP A 143 3.35 2.76 -13.39
N ALA A 144 3.35 4.08 -13.15
CA ALA A 144 4.49 4.77 -12.55
C ALA A 144 4.77 4.34 -11.09
N ALA A 145 3.71 4.08 -10.30
CA ALA A 145 3.87 3.58 -8.93
C ALA A 145 4.35 2.13 -8.91
N VAL A 146 3.88 1.30 -9.85
CA VAL A 146 4.37 -0.08 -10.02
C VAL A 146 5.82 -0.06 -10.47
N GLU A 147 6.16 0.75 -11.48
CA GLU A 147 7.53 0.90 -11.97
C GLU A 147 8.48 1.36 -10.84
N LEU A 148 8.06 2.35 -10.02
CA LEU A 148 8.83 2.81 -8.87
C LEU A 148 9.20 1.67 -7.93
N LEU A 149 8.23 0.82 -7.58
CA LEU A 149 8.45 -0.28 -6.63
C LEU A 149 9.18 -1.49 -7.25
N CYS A 150 9.22 -1.61 -8.58
CA CYS A 150 9.83 -2.72 -9.29
C CYS A 150 11.23 -2.42 -9.87
N THR A 151 11.58 -1.14 -10.05
CA THR A 151 12.88 -0.79 -10.64
C THR A 151 14.05 -1.10 -9.72
N SER A 152 15.14 -1.59 -10.30
CA SER A 152 16.43 -1.73 -9.62
C SER A 152 17.35 -0.52 -9.84
N ASP A 153 17.00 0.39 -10.75
CA ASP A 153 17.75 1.59 -11.06
C ASP A 153 17.40 2.71 -10.07
N ARG A 154 18.38 3.15 -9.28
CA ARG A 154 18.22 4.21 -8.27
C ARG A 154 17.86 5.57 -8.88
N ASN A 155 18.47 5.93 -10.01
CA ASN A 155 18.18 7.20 -10.69
C ASN A 155 16.76 7.21 -11.23
N ARG A 156 16.32 6.09 -11.80
CA ARG A 156 14.95 5.92 -12.26
C ARG A 156 13.95 5.99 -11.09
N ALA A 157 14.25 5.33 -9.98
CA ALA A 157 13.44 5.38 -8.77
C ALA A 157 13.30 6.82 -8.24
N GLU A 158 14.38 7.58 -8.19
CA GLU A 158 14.35 8.99 -7.77
C GLU A 158 13.47 9.85 -8.68
N SER A 159 13.63 9.72 -9.98
CA SER A 159 12.82 10.46 -10.95
C SER A 159 11.32 10.14 -10.81
N LEU A 160 10.98 8.87 -10.64
CA LEU A 160 9.61 8.44 -10.44
C LEU A 160 9.04 8.94 -9.11
N ALA A 161 9.81 8.87 -8.02
CA ALA A 161 9.36 9.33 -6.71
C ALA A 161 9.08 10.84 -6.71
N VAL A 162 9.91 11.64 -7.37
CA VAL A 162 9.67 13.08 -7.54
C VAL A 162 8.39 13.33 -8.32
N ALA A 163 8.19 12.64 -9.44
CA ALA A 163 6.97 12.78 -10.24
C ALA A 163 5.69 12.42 -9.44
N LEU A 164 5.75 11.36 -8.60
CA LEU A 164 4.65 10.97 -7.73
C LEU A 164 4.38 12.01 -6.63
N ASP A 165 5.43 12.63 -6.08
CA ASP A 165 5.29 13.71 -5.09
C ASP A 165 4.62 14.95 -5.70
N GLU A 166 4.98 15.33 -6.92
CA GLU A 166 4.36 16.44 -7.65
C GLU A 166 2.86 16.20 -7.85
N VAL A 167 2.49 15.04 -8.38
CA VAL A 167 1.08 14.66 -8.54
C VAL A 167 0.32 14.67 -7.22
N ASN A 168 0.94 14.20 -6.13
CA ASN A 168 0.32 14.24 -4.81
C ASN A 168 0.14 15.69 -4.30
N ARG A 169 1.09 16.59 -4.55
CA ARG A 169 0.96 18.02 -4.21
C ARG A 169 -0.19 18.68 -4.97
N GLU A 170 -0.27 18.47 -6.28
CA GLU A 170 -1.38 18.97 -7.10
C GLU A 170 -2.74 18.50 -6.57
N ARG A 171 -2.83 17.21 -6.21
CA ARG A 171 -4.04 16.66 -5.58
C ARG A 171 -4.38 17.36 -4.27
N GLN A 172 -3.39 17.60 -3.40
CA GLN A 172 -3.59 18.29 -2.12
C GLN A 172 -4.07 19.73 -2.32
N GLU A 173 -3.49 20.46 -3.26
CA GLU A 173 -3.90 21.83 -3.59
C GLU A 173 -5.34 21.87 -4.15
N LEU A 174 -5.67 20.93 -5.04
CA LEU A 174 -7.03 20.81 -5.56
C LEU A 174 -8.03 20.52 -4.44
N THR A 175 -7.72 19.56 -3.57
CA THR A 175 -8.58 19.22 -2.43
C THR A 175 -8.79 20.43 -1.52
N LYS A 176 -7.72 21.20 -1.24
CA LYS A 176 -7.82 22.42 -0.42
C LYS A 176 -8.71 23.49 -1.06
N ARG A 177 -8.57 23.70 -2.37
CA ARG A 177 -9.44 24.65 -3.11
C ARG A 177 -10.89 24.23 -3.07
N MET A 178 -11.16 22.93 -3.36
CA MET A 178 -12.53 22.41 -3.31
C MET A 178 -13.16 22.53 -1.92
N ALA A 179 -12.38 22.31 -0.85
CA ALA A 179 -12.87 22.47 0.51
C ALA A 179 -13.21 23.94 0.82
N GLN A 180 -12.38 24.89 0.39
CA GLN A 180 -12.64 26.32 0.55
C GLN A 180 -13.90 26.78 -0.25
N GLU A 181 -14.03 26.30 -1.47
CA GLU A 181 -15.22 26.58 -2.31
C GLU A 181 -16.50 26.00 -1.66
N ALA A 182 -16.44 24.75 -1.18
CA ALA A 182 -17.57 24.13 -0.49
C ALA A 182 -17.96 24.89 0.79
N GLU A 183 -16.97 25.34 1.58
CA GLU A 183 -17.22 26.14 2.77
C GLU A 183 -17.86 27.49 2.43
N ALA A 184 -17.35 28.18 1.41
CA ALA A 184 -17.93 29.43 0.94
C ALA A 184 -19.37 29.25 0.43
N MET A 185 -19.65 28.18 -0.31
CA MET A 185 -21.01 27.83 -0.76
C MET A 185 -21.94 27.52 0.41
N ALA A 186 -21.46 26.79 1.41
CA ALA A 186 -22.25 26.48 2.62
C ALA A 186 -22.65 27.76 3.36
N LEU A 187 -21.69 28.67 3.58
CA LEU A 187 -21.94 29.95 4.22
C LEU A 187 -22.91 30.81 3.42
N ALA A 188 -22.78 30.87 2.09
CA ALA A 188 -23.67 31.62 1.20
C ALA A 188 -25.12 31.07 1.22
N ASN A 189 -25.30 29.78 1.49
CA ASN A 189 -26.59 29.12 1.62
C ASN A 189 -27.17 29.14 3.06
N GLY A 190 -26.56 29.91 3.97
CA GLY A 190 -27.07 30.11 5.33
C GLY A 190 -26.73 29.01 6.32
N PHE A 191 -25.80 28.11 6.00
CA PHE A 191 -25.24 27.17 6.99
C PHE A 191 -24.24 27.91 7.88
N ASP A 192 -24.71 28.38 9.05
CA ASP A 192 -23.85 29.03 10.01
C ASP A 192 -23.01 28.00 10.80
N GLN A 193 -21.86 28.44 11.32
CA GLN A 193 -20.94 27.59 12.09
C GLN A 193 -21.55 27.04 13.38
N ASP A 194 -22.62 27.63 13.89
CA ASP A 194 -23.31 27.20 15.11
C ASP A 194 -24.21 25.96 14.94
N ASP A 195 -24.56 25.56 13.73
CA ASP A 195 -25.39 24.38 13.45
C ASP A 195 -24.57 23.07 13.34
N ARG A 196 -23.29 23.07 13.67
CA ARG A 196 -22.44 21.88 13.73
C ARG A 196 -22.60 21.14 15.08
N ARG A 197 -23.82 20.68 15.39
CA ARG A 197 -24.06 19.74 16.50
C ARG A 197 -24.56 18.41 16.01
#